data_69004296f4e4db13c0dee8305f92a964
#
_entry.id   69004296f4e4db13c0dee8305f92a964
#
_cell.length_a   1.000
_cell.length_b   1.000
_cell.length_c   1.000
_cell.angle_alpha   90.00
_cell.angle_beta   90.00
_cell.angle_gamma   90.00
#
_symmetry.space_group_name_H-M   'P 1'
#
loop_
_entity.id
_entity.type
_entity.pdbx_description
1 polymer ?
#
loop_
_entity_poly.entity_id
_entity_poly.type
_entity_poly.pdbx_seq_one_letter_code
_entity_poly.pdbx_strand_id
1 'polypeptide(L)'
;MAYYYPEPSHTFSEYLLIPGYTSEDCIPSRVSLRTPLTKYRKGQEEPAISLNIPLTSAIMQSVSNDTLAIALAKEGGLSFIFGSQSIEAQAAMVAKVKNHKAGFVVSASNLTPENTLEDVLALKASNGFSTVAITEDGTATGKLLGIVTSRDYRVSRMNPSDKVASFMTPRDKLIVGRAETTLKEANDIIWDHKLNSLPIVDENDHLMYFEIGRAHV
;
A
#
# COMPACT_ATOMS: atom_id res chain seq x y z
N MET A 1 13.02 38.10 -21.07
CA MET A 1 12.08 39.18 -21.39
C MET A 1 10.82 38.91 -20.56
N ALA A 2 10.37 39.86 -19.73
CA ALA A 2 9.13 39.68 -18.96
C ALA A 2 7.92 39.84 -19.88
N TYR A 3 6.93 38.93 -19.71
CA TYR A 3 5.65 39.03 -20.43
C TYR A 3 4.60 39.65 -19.50
N TYR A 4 3.88 40.63 -19.99
CA TYR A 4 2.81 41.29 -19.22
C TYR A 4 1.45 40.82 -19.72
N TYR A 5 0.64 40.31 -18.80
CA TYR A 5 -0.76 40.03 -19.03
C TYR A 5 -1.57 41.30 -18.79
N PRO A 6 -2.31 41.82 -19.76
CA PRO A 6 -3.09 43.05 -19.60
C PRO A 6 -4.38 42.84 -18.79
N GLU A 7 -4.83 41.59 -18.63
CA GLU A 7 -6.06 41.27 -17.91
C GLU A 7 -5.77 41.06 -16.42
N PRO A 8 -6.71 41.46 -15.54
CA PRO A 8 -6.61 41.25 -14.10
C PRO A 8 -6.49 39.75 -13.78
N SER A 9 -5.61 39.38 -12.85
CA SER A 9 -5.57 38.05 -12.27
C SER A 9 -6.56 38.00 -11.10
N HIS A 10 -7.27 36.88 -10.97
CA HIS A 10 -8.25 36.64 -9.92
C HIS A 10 -7.86 35.45 -9.06
N THR A 11 -8.25 35.49 -7.79
CA THR A 11 -8.17 34.33 -6.87
C THR A 11 -9.52 33.63 -6.79
N PHE A 12 -9.53 32.37 -6.35
CA PHE A 12 -10.79 31.64 -6.22
C PHE A 12 -11.79 32.27 -5.25
N SER A 13 -11.32 33.06 -4.28
CA SER A 13 -12.16 33.80 -3.35
C SER A 13 -12.97 34.92 -4.00
N GLU A 14 -12.63 35.35 -5.21
CA GLU A 14 -13.32 36.39 -5.97
C GLU A 14 -14.45 35.84 -6.85
N TYR A 15 -14.61 34.51 -6.89
CA TYR A 15 -15.64 33.86 -7.69
C TYR A 15 -16.68 33.16 -6.83
N LEU A 16 -17.93 33.22 -7.28
CA LEU A 16 -19.01 32.42 -6.73
C LEU A 16 -19.57 31.49 -7.79
N LEU A 17 -19.90 30.28 -7.40
CA LEU A 17 -20.60 29.37 -8.26
C LEU A 17 -22.04 29.86 -8.47
N ILE A 18 -22.45 29.95 -9.72
CA ILE A 18 -23.85 30.23 -10.06
C ILE A 18 -24.65 28.95 -9.80
N PRO A 19 -25.72 29.00 -8.99
CA PRO A 19 -26.56 27.81 -8.78
C PRO A 19 -27.13 27.29 -10.09
N GLY A 20 -26.99 25.97 -10.29
CA GLY A 20 -27.58 25.29 -11.44
C GLY A 20 -28.89 24.60 -11.11
N TYR A 21 -29.49 23.95 -12.10
CA TYR A 21 -30.66 23.11 -11.91
C TYR A 21 -30.35 21.86 -11.10
N THR A 22 -31.18 21.57 -10.09
CA THR A 22 -31.09 20.36 -9.28
C THR A 22 -32.37 19.56 -9.46
N SER A 23 -32.25 18.27 -9.81
CA SER A 23 -33.38 17.34 -9.96
C SER A 23 -33.37 16.29 -8.84
N GLU A 24 -34.41 15.46 -8.81
CA GLU A 24 -34.52 14.32 -7.90
C GLU A 24 -33.38 13.29 -8.08
N ASP A 25 -32.68 13.32 -9.23
CA ASP A 25 -31.53 12.46 -9.51
C ASP A 25 -30.23 12.95 -8.90
N CYS A 26 -30.20 14.20 -8.40
CA CYS A 26 -29.02 14.80 -7.76
C CYS A 26 -28.86 14.33 -6.31
N ILE A 27 -28.92 13.03 -6.07
CA ILE A 27 -28.69 12.41 -4.76
C ILE A 27 -27.38 11.64 -4.75
N PRO A 28 -26.69 11.51 -3.60
CA PRO A 28 -25.37 10.89 -3.51
C PRO A 28 -25.26 9.50 -4.17
N SER A 29 -26.33 8.70 -4.10
CA SER A 29 -26.35 7.35 -4.69
C SER A 29 -26.42 7.31 -6.22
N ARG A 30 -26.79 8.40 -6.87
CA ARG A 30 -26.93 8.52 -8.33
C ARG A 30 -25.89 9.42 -8.97
N VAL A 31 -25.24 10.27 -8.20
CA VAL A 31 -24.21 11.19 -8.69
C VAL A 31 -22.89 10.45 -8.87
N SER A 32 -22.28 10.56 -10.06
CA SER A 32 -20.94 10.07 -10.33
C SER A 32 -19.92 11.21 -10.19
N LEU A 33 -18.90 11.01 -9.36
CA LEU A 33 -17.78 11.94 -9.20
C LEU A 33 -16.65 11.69 -10.21
N ARG A 34 -16.81 10.66 -11.08
CA ARG A 34 -15.79 10.34 -12.08
C ARG A 34 -15.55 11.54 -12.99
N THR A 35 -14.30 11.96 -13.07
CA THR A 35 -13.89 13.20 -13.74
C THR A 35 -12.70 12.95 -14.66
N PRO A 36 -12.71 13.47 -15.90
CA PRO A 36 -11.55 13.40 -16.79
C PRO A 36 -10.44 14.33 -16.29
N LEU A 37 -9.21 13.82 -16.20
CA LEU A 37 -8.03 14.61 -15.89
C LEU A 37 -7.38 15.16 -17.17
N THR A 38 -7.49 14.43 -18.27
CA THR A 38 -6.90 14.79 -19.56
C THR A 38 -7.96 15.35 -20.50
N LYS A 39 -7.53 16.28 -21.39
CA LYS A 39 -8.39 16.85 -22.43
C LYS A 39 -8.86 15.74 -23.39
N TYR A 40 -10.13 15.73 -23.73
CA TYR A 40 -10.75 14.78 -24.64
C TYR A 40 -11.95 15.43 -25.35
N ARG A 41 -12.45 14.82 -26.41
CA ARG A 41 -13.66 15.24 -27.13
C ARG A 41 -14.86 14.43 -26.64
N LYS A 42 -15.71 15.06 -25.83
CA LYS A 42 -16.89 14.43 -25.26
C LYS A 42 -17.79 13.82 -26.36
N GLY A 43 -18.13 12.54 -26.22
CA GLY A 43 -18.97 11.80 -27.17
C GLY A 43 -18.21 11.22 -28.39
N GLN A 44 -16.91 11.49 -28.52
CA GLN A 44 -16.06 10.95 -29.60
C GLN A 44 -14.85 10.17 -29.08
N GLU A 45 -14.34 10.52 -27.91
CA GLU A 45 -13.13 9.95 -27.31
C GLU A 45 -13.37 9.66 -25.84
N GLU A 46 -12.66 8.67 -25.30
CA GLU A 46 -12.53 8.49 -23.85
C GLU A 46 -11.30 9.24 -23.35
N PRO A 47 -11.35 9.87 -22.17
CA PRO A 47 -10.18 10.54 -21.59
C PRO A 47 -9.08 9.51 -21.27
N ALA A 48 -7.84 9.83 -21.64
CA ALA A 48 -6.69 8.97 -21.36
C ALA A 48 -6.49 8.71 -19.86
N ILE A 49 -6.87 9.68 -19.01
CA ILE A 49 -6.84 9.54 -17.55
C ILE A 49 -8.13 10.10 -16.98
N SER A 50 -8.78 9.30 -16.15
CA SER A 50 -9.96 9.71 -15.34
C SER A 50 -9.69 9.44 -13.87
N LEU A 51 -10.24 10.29 -13.02
CA LEU A 51 -10.25 10.14 -11.58
C LEU A 51 -11.63 9.64 -11.13
N ASN A 52 -11.68 8.87 -10.05
CA ASN A 52 -12.96 8.45 -9.46
C ASN A 52 -13.58 9.56 -8.61
N ILE A 53 -12.74 10.43 -8.04
CA ILE A 53 -13.15 11.68 -7.36
C ILE A 53 -12.35 12.86 -7.93
N PRO A 54 -12.92 14.06 -8.05
CA PRO A 54 -12.25 15.23 -8.61
C PRO A 54 -11.30 15.89 -7.60
N LEU A 55 -10.37 15.11 -7.03
CA LEU A 55 -9.45 15.57 -6.00
C LEU A 55 -8.00 15.27 -6.38
N THR A 56 -7.18 16.33 -6.39
CA THR A 56 -5.73 16.22 -6.63
C THR A 56 -4.97 16.96 -5.55
N SER A 57 -3.73 16.56 -5.27
CA SER A 57 -2.88 17.27 -4.31
C SER A 57 -2.04 18.35 -5.00
N ALA A 58 -1.70 19.41 -4.25
CA ALA A 58 -0.78 20.42 -4.70
C ALA A 58 0.67 19.90 -4.70
N ILE A 59 1.48 20.31 -5.70
CA ILE A 59 2.89 19.89 -5.86
C ILE A 59 3.82 20.59 -4.85
N MET A 60 3.56 20.43 -3.56
CA MET A 60 4.26 21.11 -2.47
C MET A 60 4.94 20.10 -1.54
N GLN A 61 6.17 20.36 -1.12
CA GLN A 61 6.95 19.47 -0.26
C GLN A 61 6.24 19.14 1.05
N SER A 62 5.58 20.10 1.66
CA SER A 62 4.83 19.91 2.91
C SER A 62 3.48 19.20 2.74
N VAL A 63 3.03 18.95 1.50
CA VAL A 63 1.71 18.40 1.19
C VAL A 63 1.81 17.04 0.52
N SER A 64 2.55 16.95 -0.60
CA SER A 64 2.45 15.83 -1.55
C SER A 64 3.64 14.89 -1.49
N ASN A 65 3.74 14.12 -0.43
CA ASN A 65 4.67 12.99 -0.30
C ASN A 65 3.99 11.67 -0.71
N ASP A 66 4.74 10.58 -0.62
CA ASP A 66 4.26 9.21 -0.88
C ASP A 66 3.09 8.79 0.02
N THR A 67 3.07 9.22 1.28
CA THR A 67 2.00 8.89 2.24
C THR A 67 0.67 9.50 1.82
N LEU A 68 0.65 10.80 1.50
CA LEU A 68 -0.57 11.45 0.99
C LEU A 68 -0.97 10.87 -0.36
N ALA A 69 -0.01 10.59 -1.24
CA ALA A 69 -0.30 10.01 -2.55
C ALA A 69 -1.00 8.65 -2.44
N ILE A 70 -0.58 7.79 -1.52
CA ILE A 70 -1.24 6.51 -1.24
C ILE A 70 -2.65 6.72 -0.68
N ALA A 71 -2.81 7.63 0.29
CA ALA A 71 -4.10 7.91 0.89
C ALA A 71 -5.10 8.44 -0.17
N LEU A 72 -4.67 9.41 -0.98
CA LEU A 72 -5.50 10.01 -2.01
C LEU A 72 -5.86 9.02 -3.13
N ALA A 73 -4.91 8.15 -3.52
CA ALA A 73 -5.17 7.10 -4.50
C ALA A 73 -6.21 6.09 -4.02
N LYS A 74 -6.26 5.76 -2.72
CA LYS A 74 -7.28 4.88 -2.14
C LYS A 74 -8.68 5.45 -2.26
N GLU A 75 -8.81 6.76 -2.19
CA GLU A 75 -10.11 7.47 -2.37
C GLU A 75 -10.46 7.70 -3.85
N GLY A 76 -9.54 7.39 -4.78
CA GLY A 76 -9.75 7.54 -6.22
C GLY A 76 -9.31 8.87 -6.81
N GLY A 77 -8.54 9.65 -6.05
CA GLY A 77 -7.89 10.88 -6.49
C GLY A 77 -6.48 10.67 -7.04
N LEU A 78 -5.74 11.75 -7.27
CA LEU A 78 -4.37 11.74 -7.79
C LEU A 78 -3.47 12.70 -7.01
N SER A 79 -2.24 12.29 -6.72
CA SER A 79 -1.22 13.14 -6.11
C SER A 79 -0.12 13.49 -7.11
N PHE A 80 0.34 14.74 -7.04
CA PHE A 80 1.54 15.20 -7.74
C PHE A 80 2.69 15.26 -6.72
N ILE A 81 3.59 14.27 -6.77
CA ILE A 81 4.77 14.23 -5.87
C ILE A 81 5.64 15.45 -6.11
N PHE A 82 6.04 16.14 -5.02
CA PHE A 82 6.83 17.37 -5.11
C PHE A 82 8.18 17.16 -5.79
N GLY A 83 8.63 18.18 -6.54
CA GLY A 83 9.88 18.14 -7.33
C GLY A 83 11.10 18.72 -6.63
N SER A 84 10.97 19.36 -5.46
CA SER A 84 12.09 19.95 -4.71
C SER A 84 12.88 18.92 -3.91
N GLN A 85 13.41 17.90 -4.61
CA GLN A 85 14.20 16.78 -4.09
C GLN A 85 15.06 16.20 -5.21
N SER A 86 15.92 15.22 -4.90
CA SER A 86 16.68 14.53 -5.93
C SER A 86 15.79 13.65 -6.81
N ILE A 87 16.23 13.37 -8.03
CA ILE A 87 15.51 12.50 -8.98
C ILE A 87 15.31 11.11 -8.36
N GLU A 88 16.34 10.59 -7.69
CA GLU A 88 16.33 9.26 -7.06
C GLU A 88 15.31 9.21 -5.91
N ALA A 89 15.24 10.27 -5.08
CA ALA A 89 14.28 10.35 -3.99
C ALA A 89 12.84 10.42 -4.51
N GLN A 90 12.59 11.24 -5.54
CA GLN A 90 11.27 11.33 -6.16
C GLN A 90 10.87 10.00 -6.82
N ALA A 91 11.78 9.36 -7.55
CA ALA A 91 11.55 8.06 -8.16
C ALA A 91 11.22 6.98 -7.11
N ALA A 92 11.93 6.98 -5.98
CA ALA A 92 11.65 6.06 -4.87
C ALA A 92 10.26 6.28 -4.27
N MET A 93 9.82 7.54 -4.08
CA MET A 93 8.46 7.85 -3.63
C MET A 93 7.40 7.35 -4.62
N VAL A 94 7.61 7.60 -5.92
CA VAL A 94 6.69 7.13 -6.97
C VAL A 94 6.64 5.62 -7.02
N ALA A 95 7.78 4.94 -6.93
CA ALA A 95 7.85 3.47 -6.88
C ALA A 95 7.08 2.92 -5.67
N LYS A 96 7.22 3.54 -4.49
CA LYS A 96 6.48 3.16 -3.28
C LYS A 96 4.96 3.31 -3.47
N VAL A 97 4.50 4.39 -4.09
CA VAL A 97 3.07 4.59 -4.41
C VAL A 97 2.57 3.55 -5.41
N LYS A 98 3.33 3.30 -6.48
CA LYS A 98 2.95 2.34 -7.53
C LYS A 98 2.93 0.90 -7.05
N ASN A 99 3.84 0.56 -6.14
CA ASN A 99 3.92 -0.78 -5.55
C ASN A 99 2.96 -0.98 -4.38
N HIS A 100 2.28 0.10 -3.93
CA HIS A 100 1.30 -0.02 -2.85
C HIS A 100 0.06 -0.76 -3.34
N LYS A 101 -0.27 -1.87 -2.70
CA LYS A 101 -1.48 -2.64 -2.93
C LYS A 101 -2.34 -2.55 -1.67
N ALA A 102 -3.57 -2.05 -1.79
CA ALA A 102 -4.48 -1.91 -0.64
C ALA A 102 -4.70 -3.28 0.04
N GLY A 103 -4.55 -3.32 1.38
CA GLY A 103 -4.64 -4.56 2.15
C GLY A 103 -3.35 -5.37 2.20
N PHE A 104 -2.40 -5.13 1.29
CA PHE A 104 -1.12 -5.82 1.26
C PHE A 104 -0.01 -4.92 1.81
N VAL A 105 0.78 -5.42 2.74
CA VAL A 105 1.88 -4.68 3.36
C VAL A 105 3.22 -5.34 3.05
N VAL A 106 4.23 -4.52 2.76
CA VAL A 106 5.60 -5.02 2.67
C VAL A 106 6.05 -5.42 4.07
N SER A 107 6.69 -6.59 4.18
CA SER A 107 7.18 -7.07 5.46
C SER A 107 8.21 -6.10 6.07
N ALA A 108 7.91 -5.59 7.25
CA ALA A 108 8.85 -4.78 8.01
C ALA A 108 9.63 -5.60 9.05
N SER A 109 9.38 -6.91 9.11
CA SER A 109 9.93 -7.82 10.11
C SER A 109 10.43 -9.08 9.41
N ASN A 110 11.72 -9.07 9.07
CA ASN A 110 12.35 -10.17 8.34
C ASN A 110 13.60 -10.63 9.06
N LEU A 111 13.79 -11.94 9.13
CA LEU A 111 14.98 -12.58 9.69
C LEU A 111 15.41 -13.74 8.77
N THR A 112 16.58 -14.29 9.06
CA THR A 112 17.08 -15.52 8.42
C THR A 112 16.88 -16.73 9.34
N PRO A 113 16.97 -17.97 8.86
CA PRO A 113 16.91 -19.16 9.70
C PRO A 113 17.99 -19.23 10.77
N GLU A 114 19.12 -18.52 10.57
CA GLU A 114 20.27 -18.49 11.50
C GLU A 114 20.09 -17.52 12.67
N ASN A 115 19.15 -16.60 12.58
CA ASN A 115 18.77 -15.72 13.70
C ASN A 115 18.22 -16.53 14.88
N THR A 116 18.13 -15.89 16.04
CA THR A 116 17.76 -16.52 17.30
C THR A 116 16.37 -16.10 17.77
N LEU A 117 15.85 -16.78 18.81
CA LEU A 117 14.63 -16.38 19.47
C LEU A 117 14.74 -14.96 20.09
N GLU A 118 15.94 -14.62 20.57
CA GLU A 118 16.20 -13.25 21.09
C GLU A 118 16.00 -12.20 20.01
N ASP A 119 16.48 -12.45 18.78
CA ASP A 119 16.28 -11.55 17.63
C ASP A 119 14.79 -11.39 17.29
N VAL A 120 14.02 -12.47 17.34
CA VAL A 120 12.55 -12.43 17.11
C VAL A 120 11.87 -11.58 18.16
N LEU A 121 12.25 -11.72 19.45
CA LEU A 121 11.67 -10.94 20.54
C LEU A 121 12.06 -9.46 20.46
N ALA A 122 13.31 -9.14 20.12
CA ALA A 122 13.79 -7.79 19.92
C ALA A 122 13.05 -7.11 18.76
N LEU A 123 12.89 -7.81 17.63
CA LEU A 123 12.17 -7.31 16.47
C LEU A 123 10.68 -7.06 16.78
N LYS A 124 10.05 -7.96 17.52
CA LYS A 124 8.68 -7.79 17.99
C LYS A 124 8.50 -6.61 18.94
N ALA A 125 9.46 -6.40 19.84
CA ALA A 125 9.43 -5.28 20.77
C ALA A 125 9.58 -3.93 20.05
N SER A 126 10.39 -3.87 18.98
CA SER A 126 10.62 -2.65 18.19
C SER A 126 9.47 -2.30 17.25
N ASN A 127 8.88 -3.29 16.58
CA ASN A 127 7.93 -3.10 15.48
C ASN A 127 6.48 -3.43 15.85
N GLY A 128 6.26 -4.14 16.97
CA GLY A 128 4.92 -4.54 17.42
C GLY A 128 4.25 -5.64 16.57
N PHE A 129 4.90 -6.15 15.52
CA PHE A 129 4.32 -7.17 14.64
C PHE A 129 4.41 -8.56 15.27
N SER A 130 3.35 -9.36 15.09
CA SER A 130 3.26 -10.72 15.61
C SER A 130 3.75 -11.80 14.64
N THR A 131 3.94 -11.43 13.36
CA THR A 131 4.41 -12.31 12.31
C THR A 131 5.74 -11.80 11.77
N VAL A 132 6.74 -12.68 11.71
CA VAL A 132 8.08 -12.41 11.18
C VAL A 132 8.30 -13.31 9.97
N ALA A 133 8.65 -12.72 8.83
CA ALA A 133 9.04 -13.46 7.64
C ALA A 133 10.45 -14.01 7.80
N ILE A 134 10.65 -15.28 7.45
CA ILE A 134 11.97 -15.89 7.40
C ILE A 134 12.36 -16.06 5.95
N THR A 135 13.31 -15.24 5.53
CA THR A 135 13.81 -15.21 4.15
C THR A 135 15.27 -15.65 4.09
N GLU A 136 15.74 -16.03 2.91
CA GLU A 136 17.09 -16.53 2.70
C GLU A 136 18.16 -15.50 3.12
N ASP A 137 17.89 -14.22 2.84
CA ASP A 137 18.81 -13.09 3.06
C ASP A 137 18.38 -12.12 4.17
N GLY A 138 17.24 -12.38 4.83
CA GLY A 138 16.69 -11.50 5.87
C GLY A 138 16.05 -10.22 5.32
N THR A 139 15.84 -10.11 4.01
CA THR A 139 15.22 -8.94 3.39
C THR A 139 13.71 -9.13 3.16
N ALA A 140 13.01 -8.01 2.92
CA ALA A 140 11.56 -8.00 2.63
C ALA A 140 11.19 -8.64 1.28
N THR A 141 12.17 -8.86 0.42
CA THR A 141 12.00 -9.40 -0.94
C THR A 141 12.82 -10.66 -1.19
N GLY A 142 13.46 -11.19 -0.14
CA GLY A 142 14.21 -12.44 -0.22
C GLY A 142 13.29 -13.65 -0.43
N LYS A 143 13.89 -14.79 -0.83
CA LYS A 143 13.16 -16.05 -0.98
C LYS A 143 12.57 -16.48 0.36
N LEU A 144 11.26 -16.73 0.40
CA LEU A 144 10.53 -17.10 1.62
C LEU A 144 10.87 -18.54 2.03
N LEU A 145 11.47 -18.70 3.19
CA LEU A 145 11.81 -20.00 3.76
C LEU A 145 10.84 -20.45 4.85
N GLY A 146 10.13 -19.51 5.46
CA GLY A 146 9.17 -19.80 6.52
C GLY A 146 8.59 -18.53 7.13
N ILE A 147 7.81 -18.71 8.19
CA ILE A 147 7.36 -17.63 9.06
C ILE A 147 7.50 -18.03 10.53
N VAL A 148 7.60 -17.04 11.40
CA VAL A 148 7.48 -17.19 12.85
C VAL A 148 6.33 -16.34 13.34
N THR A 149 5.45 -16.94 14.13
CA THR A 149 4.34 -16.28 14.80
C THR A 149 4.43 -16.51 16.31
N SER A 150 3.62 -15.82 17.09
CA SER A 150 3.56 -16.04 18.55
C SER A 150 3.08 -17.44 18.97
N ARG A 151 2.64 -18.27 18.04
CA ARG A 151 2.24 -19.66 18.30
C ARG A 151 3.42 -20.64 18.18
N ASP A 152 4.48 -20.25 17.49
CA ASP A 152 5.61 -21.11 17.17
C ASP A 152 6.65 -21.19 18.28
N TYR A 153 6.59 -20.27 19.28
CA TYR A 153 7.52 -20.26 20.40
C TYR A 153 6.86 -19.99 21.73
N ARG A 154 7.51 -20.46 22.79
CA ARG A 154 7.14 -20.16 24.19
C ARG A 154 8.39 -19.75 24.95
N VAL A 155 8.49 -18.46 25.30
CA VAL A 155 9.64 -17.88 26.02
C VAL A 155 9.98 -18.62 27.31
N SER A 156 8.98 -19.18 28.03
CA SER A 156 9.18 -19.92 29.27
C SER A 156 9.75 -21.34 29.10
N ARG A 157 9.88 -21.83 27.86
CA ARG A 157 10.28 -23.20 27.55
C ARG A 157 11.41 -23.32 26.53
N MET A 158 11.85 -22.22 25.97
CA MET A 158 12.89 -22.17 24.94
C MET A 158 14.04 -21.29 25.38
N ASN A 159 15.23 -21.57 24.86
CA ASN A 159 16.39 -20.74 25.12
C ASN A 159 16.41 -19.53 24.17
N PRO A 160 16.81 -18.34 24.65
CA PRO A 160 16.96 -17.15 23.78
C PRO A 160 17.88 -17.40 22.56
N SER A 161 18.86 -18.30 22.69
CA SER A 161 19.81 -18.67 21.64
C SER A 161 19.30 -19.74 20.67
N ASP A 162 18.08 -20.28 20.85
CA ASP A 162 17.52 -21.25 19.91
C ASP A 162 17.37 -20.64 18.54
N LYS A 163 17.84 -21.32 17.51
CA LYS A 163 17.77 -20.82 16.12
C LYS A 163 16.36 -20.84 15.56
N VAL A 164 16.01 -19.84 14.82
CA VAL A 164 14.71 -19.69 14.13
C VAL A 164 14.39 -20.92 13.28
N ALA A 165 15.37 -21.51 12.62
CA ALA A 165 15.22 -22.74 11.83
C ALA A 165 14.59 -23.91 12.62
N SER A 166 14.76 -23.95 13.95
CA SER A 166 14.27 -25.07 14.78
C SER A 166 12.79 -24.95 15.14
N PHE A 167 12.20 -23.75 15.07
CA PHE A 167 10.83 -23.52 15.51
C PHE A 167 9.96 -22.75 14.51
N MET A 168 10.51 -22.25 13.41
CA MET A 168 9.71 -21.60 12.36
C MET A 168 8.73 -22.59 11.73
N THR A 169 7.62 -22.10 11.22
CA THR A 169 6.78 -22.85 10.29
C THR A 169 7.43 -22.76 8.90
N PRO A 170 7.95 -23.88 8.35
CA PRO A 170 8.69 -23.87 7.10
C PRO A 170 7.77 -23.65 5.89
N ARG A 171 8.37 -23.22 4.76
CA ARG A 171 7.69 -22.83 3.52
C ARG A 171 6.73 -23.89 2.96
N ASP A 172 7.10 -25.14 3.04
CA ASP A 172 6.30 -26.28 2.55
C ASP A 172 4.99 -26.50 3.30
N LYS A 173 4.91 -26.00 4.53
CA LYS A 173 3.69 -26.03 5.37
C LYS A 173 2.88 -24.73 5.31
N LEU A 174 3.38 -23.71 4.62
CA LEU A 174 2.69 -22.43 4.52
C LEU A 174 1.71 -22.39 3.36
N ILE A 175 0.55 -21.85 3.64
CA ILE A 175 -0.37 -21.40 2.60
C ILE A 175 0.10 -20.01 2.19
N VAL A 176 0.26 -19.80 0.89
CA VAL A 176 0.70 -18.53 0.31
C VAL A 176 -0.23 -18.13 -0.83
N GLY A 177 -0.36 -16.83 -1.05
CA GLY A 177 -0.94 -16.29 -2.27
C GLY A 177 0.13 -16.00 -3.33
N ARG A 178 -0.29 -15.81 -4.56
CA ARG A 178 0.58 -15.43 -5.69
C ARG A 178 0.49 -13.94 -5.99
N ALA A 179 1.38 -13.44 -6.83
CA ALA A 179 1.45 -12.01 -7.17
C ALA A 179 0.13 -11.42 -7.68
N GLU A 180 -0.63 -12.20 -8.44
CA GLU A 180 -1.95 -11.86 -9.00
C GLU A 180 -3.11 -11.97 -8.01
N THR A 181 -2.90 -12.59 -6.83
CA THR A 181 -3.97 -12.77 -5.82
C THR A 181 -4.62 -11.43 -5.49
N THR A 182 -5.92 -11.36 -5.68
CA THR A 182 -6.72 -10.19 -5.31
C THR A 182 -6.95 -10.12 -3.81
N LEU A 183 -7.33 -8.94 -3.31
CA LEU A 183 -7.65 -8.76 -1.89
C LEU A 183 -8.80 -9.67 -1.45
N LYS A 184 -9.81 -9.87 -2.31
CA LYS A 184 -10.94 -10.75 -2.03
C LYS A 184 -10.48 -12.20 -1.88
N GLU A 185 -9.74 -12.71 -2.84
CA GLU A 185 -9.19 -14.08 -2.80
C GLU A 185 -8.29 -14.28 -1.58
N ALA A 186 -7.44 -13.30 -1.27
CA ALA A 186 -6.58 -13.36 -0.09
C ALA A 186 -7.40 -13.44 1.21
N ASN A 187 -8.46 -12.65 1.33
CA ASN A 187 -9.38 -12.71 2.47
C ASN A 187 -10.13 -14.05 2.56
N ASP A 188 -10.58 -14.59 1.43
CA ASP A 188 -11.23 -15.90 1.38
C ASP A 188 -10.26 -17.00 1.85
N ILE A 189 -9.01 -16.99 1.38
CA ILE A 189 -7.96 -17.94 1.82
C ILE A 189 -7.69 -17.80 3.34
N ILE A 190 -7.56 -16.56 3.83
CA ILE A 190 -7.35 -16.29 5.26
C ILE A 190 -8.51 -16.84 6.11
N TRP A 191 -9.73 -16.62 5.65
CA TRP A 191 -10.93 -17.08 6.34
C TRP A 191 -11.04 -18.61 6.38
N ASP A 192 -10.87 -19.26 5.24
CA ASP A 192 -11.04 -20.72 5.09
C ASP A 192 -9.98 -21.48 5.90
N HIS A 193 -8.75 -20.98 5.90
CA HIS A 193 -7.62 -21.62 6.59
C HIS A 193 -7.34 -21.06 8.00
N LYS A 194 -8.16 -20.11 8.48
CA LYS A 194 -8.03 -19.48 9.82
C LYS A 194 -6.63 -18.87 10.05
N LEU A 195 -6.11 -18.20 9.02
CA LEU A 195 -4.81 -17.57 9.08
C LEU A 195 -4.89 -16.18 9.74
N ASN A 196 -3.79 -15.72 10.34
CA ASN A 196 -3.67 -14.33 10.81
C ASN A 196 -3.13 -13.41 9.72
N SER A 197 -2.35 -13.97 8.80
CA SER A 197 -1.76 -13.27 7.66
C SER A 197 -1.46 -14.27 6.55
N LEU A 198 -1.47 -13.80 5.31
CA LEU A 198 -1.16 -14.57 4.12
C LEU A 198 0.07 -13.98 3.44
N PRO A 199 1.20 -14.73 3.38
CA PRO A 199 2.34 -14.32 2.56
C PRO A 199 1.96 -14.35 1.08
N ILE A 200 2.33 -13.33 0.34
CA ILE A 200 2.19 -13.26 -1.12
C ILE A 200 3.60 -13.38 -1.71
N VAL A 201 3.77 -14.33 -2.60
CA VAL A 201 5.07 -14.62 -3.23
C VAL A 201 4.97 -14.58 -4.75
N ASP A 202 6.12 -14.36 -5.41
CA ASP A 202 6.26 -14.46 -6.86
C ASP A 202 6.38 -15.93 -7.32
N GLU A 203 6.65 -16.14 -8.61
CA GLU A 203 6.82 -17.45 -9.21
C GLU A 203 8.03 -18.22 -8.67
N ASN A 204 9.03 -17.51 -8.15
CA ASN A 204 10.28 -18.04 -7.59
C ASN A 204 10.26 -18.18 -6.06
N ASP A 205 9.07 -17.98 -5.44
CA ASP A 205 8.86 -17.95 -3.99
C ASP A 205 9.58 -16.80 -3.27
N HIS A 206 9.89 -15.69 -3.96
CA HIS A 206 10.32 -14.47 -3.29
C HIS A 206 9.13 -13.77 -2.64
N LEU A 207 9.34 -13.32 -1.42
CA LEU A 207 8.31 -12.57 -0.68
C LEU A 207 8.05 -11.23 -1.34
N MET A 208 6.79 -10.91 -1.58
CA MET A 208 6.34 -9.61 -2.11
C MET A 208 5.62 -8.79 -1.05
N TYR A 209 4.63 -9.41 -0.41
CA TYR A 209 3.73 -8.75 0.54
C TYR A 209 3.23 -9.74 1.59
N PHE A 210 2.67 -9.20 2.65
CA PHE A 210 1.72 -9.88 3.52
C PHE A 210 0.34 -9.28 3.38
N GLU A 211 -0.69 -10.10 3.24
CA GLU A 211 -2.05 -9.72 3.58
C GLU A 211 -2.25 -9.97 5.07
N ILE A 212 -2.57 -8.93 5.80
CA ILE A 212 -2.91 -9.01 7.21
C ILE A 212 -4.42 -9.08 7.28
N GLY A 213 -4.96 -10.28 7.52
CA GLY A 213 -6.38 -10.49 7.73
C GLY A 213 -6.87 -9.64 8.89
N ARG A 214 -7.18 -8.40 8.63
CA ARG A 214 -7.96 -7.60 9.57
C ARG A 214 -9.41 -7.70 9.21
N ALA A 215 -10.07 -8.35 10.14
CA ALA A 215 -11.44 -8.11 10.46
C ALA A 215 -11.88 -6.69 10.07
N HIS A 216 -12.82 -6.68 9.16
CA HIS A 216 -13.98 -5.81 9.11
C HIS A 216 -13.97 -4.61 10.07
N VAL A 217 -13.80 -3.43 9.51
CA VAL A 217 -14.49 -2.24 9.97
C VAL A 217 -15.53 -1.90 8.90
#